data_b25103ecbfda73328467b34520958149
#
_entry.id   b25103ecbfda73328467b34520958149
#
_cell.length_a   1.000
_cell.length_b   1.000
_cell.length_c   1.000
_cell.angle_alpha   90.00
_cell.angle_beta   90.00
_cell.angle_gamma   90.00
#
_symmetry.space_group_name_H-M   'P 1'
#
loop_
_entity.id
_entity.type
_entity.pdbx_description
1 polymer ?
#
loop_
_entity_poly.entity_id
_entity_poly.type
_entity_poly.pdbx_seq_one_letter_code
_entity_poly.pdbx_strand_id
1 'polypeptide(L)'
;MISTAAVVDQRARTLGVLRLSLTARCNLDCSYCRPDAADPPGLMTLDQQLRLIRVAATLGAHTLRLTGGEPLLSQRLLPLLEAVSRGRSTPGDPLRGLRHIALTTNGVLLTPNRASLLRAAGLDRITISLDAVDGSVAARMAGLRGGQAAGERLVRQVIDGVMSAKLAGFVAEQD
;
A
#
# COMPACT_ATOMS: atom_id res chain seq x y z
N MET A 1 22.99 -22.89 14.07
CA MET A 1 21.64 -22.33 13.93
C MET A 1 21.55 -21.18 14.91
N ILE A 2 21.58 -19.93 14.42
CA ILE A 2 21.39 -18.75 15.28
C ILE A 2 19.89 -18.68 15.55
N SER A 3 19.50 -18.99 16.79
CA SER A 3 18.14 -18.75 17.28
C SER A 3 17.94 -17.23 17.27
N THR A 4 17.27 -16.70 16.26
CA THR A 4 16.83 -15.32 16.25
C THR A 4 15.69 -15.21 17.26
N ALA A 5 16.03 -14.84 18.50
CA ALA A 5 15.02 -14.41 19.45
C ALA A 5 14.21 -13.29 18.78
N ALA A 6 12.88 -13.43 18.78
CA ALA A 6 12.01 -12.42 18.19
C ALA A 6 12.31 -11.07 18.84
N VAL A 7 12.58 -10.05 18.01
CA VAL A 7 12.76 -8.69 18.52
C VAL A 7 11.42 -8.20 19.04
N VAL A 8 11.38 -7.86 20.32
CA VAL A 8 10.18 -7.34 20.98
C VAL A 8 10.43 -5.93 21.50
N ASP A 9 9.39 -5.12 21.51
CA ASP A 9 9.43 -3.79 22.12
C ASP A 9 9.30 -3.89 23.67
N GLN A 10 9.34 -2.76 24.37
CA GLN A 10 9.21 -2.68 25.84
C GLN A 10 7.88 -3.24 26.37
N ARG A 11 6.90 -3.51 25.51
CA ARG A 11 5.59 -4.12 25.84
C ARG A 11 5.48 -5.57 25.38
N ALA A 12 6.60 -6.24 25.08
CA ALA A 12 6.70 -7.61 24.58
C ALA A 12 5.97 -7.84 23.25
N ARG A 13 5.75 -6.79 22.43
CA ARG A 13 5.15 -6.91 21.08
C ARG A 13 6.24 -7.18 20.06
N THR A 14 6.03 -8.15 19.18
CA THR A 14 6.93 -8.47 18.08
C THR A 14 6.78 -7.49 16.90
N LEU A 15 7.84 -7.32 16.10
CA LEU A 15 7.78 -6.61 14.82
C LEU A 15 7.00 -7.47 13.81
N GLY A 16 5.66 -7.31 13.75
CA GLY A 16 4.82 -8.09 12.84
C GLY A 16 4.62 -7.44 11.48
N VAL A 17 4.53 -6.12 11.43
CA VAL A 17 4.19 -5.34 10.24
C VAL A 17 5.22 -4.26 9.97
N LEU A 18 5.82 -4.29 8.78
CA LEU A 18 6.57 -3.14 8.25
C LEU A 18 5.62 -2.31 7.37
N ARG A 19 5.43 -1.02 7.72
CA ARG A 19 4.75 -0.06 6.87
C ARG A 19 5.78 0.78 6.13
N LEU A 20 5.71 0.80 4.80
CA LEU A 20 6.65 1.52 3.93
C LEU A 20 5.90 2.52 3.05
N SER A 21 6.21 3.81 3.22
CA SER A 21 5.72 4.88 2.35
C SER A 21 6.58 4.97 1.09
N LEU A 22 5.95 4.94 -0.09
CA LEU A 22 6.64 4.95 -1.39
C LEU A 22 6.74 6.36 -1.99
N THR A 23 5.88 7.27 -1.57
CA THR A 23 5.79 8.65 -2.07
C THR A 23 5.04 9.51 -1.06
N ALA A 24 5.36 10.79 -0.99
CA ALA A 24 4.59 11.77 -0.23
C ALA A 24 3.43 12.34 -1.04
N ARG A 25 3.50 12.24 -2.39
CA ARG A 25 2.48 12.80 -3.29
C ARG A 25 1.16 12.03 -3.19
N CYS A 26 0.05 12.77 -3.30
CA CYS A 26 -1.29 12.23 -3.42
C CYS A 26 -2.08 12.96 -4.51
N ASN A 27 -3.08 12.31 -5.07
CA ASN A 27 -4.05 12.89 -6.00
C ASN A 27 -5.29 13.46 -5.29
N LEU A 28 -5.35 13.37 -3.96
CA LEU A 28 -6.36 13.98 -3.10
C LEU A 28 -5.69 14.93 -2.10
N ASP A 29 -6.45 15.90 -1.58
CA ASP A 29 -6.02 16.88 -0.58
C ASP A 29 -6.90 16.79 0.67
N CYS A 30 -6.93 15.59 1.26
CA CYS A 30 -7.79 15.30 2.40
C CYS A 30 -7.49 16.23 3.58
N SER A 31 -8.52 16.86 4.15
CA SER A 31 -8.42 17.89 5.19
C SER A 31 -7.68 17.44 6.45
N TYR A 32 -7.68 16.15 6.74
CA TYR A 32 -7.03 15.54 7.91
C TYR A 32 -5.63 14.97 7.62
N CYS A 33 -5.25 14.79 6.33
CA CYS A 33 -4.03 14.08 5.93
C CYS A 33 -2.90 15.01 5.50
N ARG A 34 -3.19 16.09 4.78
CA ARG A 34 -2.26 17.08 4.22
C ARG A 34 -1.07 16.43 3.50
N PRO A 35 -1.28 15.79 2.34
CA PRO A 35 -0.20 15.22 1.56
C PRO A 35 0.75 16.32 1.05
N ASP A 36 2.03 15.98 0.89
CA ASP A 36 2.98 16.88 0.26
C ASP A 36 2.75 16.93 -1.26
N ALA A 37 2.96 18.11 -1.86
CA ALA A 37 2.83 18.29 -3.30
C ALA A 37 3.93 17.58 -4.09
N ALA A 38 5.07 17.33 -3.45
CA ALA A 38 6.24 16.68 -4.04
C ALA A 38 6.89 15.70 -3.05
N ASP A 39 7.60 14.74 -3.61
CA ASP A 39 8.43 13.85 -2.80
C ASP A 39 9.59 14.64 -2.20
N PRO A 40 9.94 14.40 -0.91
CA PRO A 40 11.11 15.03 -0.30
C PRO A 40 12.39 14.57 -0.99
N PRO A 41 13.44 15.40 -0.99
CA PRO A 41 14.75 14.98 -1.46
C PRO A 41 15.26 13.81 -0.60
N GLY A 42 15.96 12.86 -1.23
CA GLY A 42 16.56 11.72 -0.50
C GLY A 42 15.60 10.56 -0.22
N LEU A 43 14.50 10.43 -0.94
CA LEU A 43 13.71 9.19 -0.91
C LEU A 43 14.62 7.97 -1.16
N MET A 44 14.42 6.92 -0.37
CA MET A 44 15.14 5.66 -0.51
C MET A 44 15.08 5.15 -1.95
N THR A 45 16.22 4.69 -2.47
CA THR A 45 16.28 3.95 -3.73
C THR A 45 15.59 2.60 -3.59
N LEU A 46 15.31 1.93 -4.70
CA LEU A 46 14.75 0.58 -4.71
C LEU A 46 15.62 -0.39 -3.88
N ASP A 47 16.94 -0.33 -4.05
CA ASP A 47 17.88 -1.20 -3.32
C ASP A 47 17.86 -0.92 -1.81
N GLN A 48 17.78 0.34 -1.41
CA GLN A 48 17.66 0.71 0.00
C GLN A 48 16.33 0.22 0.60
N GLN A 49 15.23 0.33 -0.14
CA GLN A 49 13.93 -0.20 0.27
C GLN A 49 13.98 -1.72 0.43
N LEU A 50 14.56 -2.44 -0.52
CA LEU A 50 14.73 -3.89 -0.45
C LEU A 50 15.61 -4.33 0.73
N ARG A 51 16.72 -3.62 0.99
CA ARG A 51 17.57 -3.88 2.17
C ARG A 51 16.78 -3.69 3.47
N LEU A 52 16.04 -2.59 3.59
CA LEU A 52 15.20 -2.32 4.75
C LEU A 52 14.16 -3.44 4.97
N ILE A 53 13.47 -3.86 3.91
CA ILE A 53 12.47 -4.92 3.98
C ILE A 53 13.10 -6.26 4.40
N ARG A 54 14.30 -6.62 3.87
CA ARG A 54 15.02 -7.83 4.29
C ARG A 54 15.41 -7.79 5.75
N VAL A 55 15.94 -6.66 6.23
CA VAL A 55 16.27 -6.48 7.65
C VAL A 55 15.02 -6.62 8.51
N ALA A 56 13.92 -5.98 8.14
CA ALA A 56 12.67 -6.10 8.88
C ALA A 56 12.15 -7.56 8.91
N ALA A 57 12.23 -8.28 7.78
CA ALA A 57 11.85 -9.69 7.70
C ALA A 57 12.74 -10.57 8.61
N THR A 58 14.05 -10.31 8.65
CA THR A 58 14.98 -11.00 9.57
C THR A 58 14.62 -10.74 11.04
N LEU A 59 14.11 -9.54 11.35
CA LEU A 59 13.69 -9.13 12.69
C LEU A 59 12.26 -9.60 13.05
N GLY A 60 11.58 -10.36 12.16
CA GLY A 60 10.28 -10.97 12.43
C GLY A 60 9.09 -10.31 11.74
N ALA A 61 9.28 -9.28 10.91
CA ALA A 61 8.18 -8.75 10.12
C ALA A 61 7.69 -9.81 9.12
N HIS A 62 6.42 -10.15 9.22
CA HIS A 62 5.76 -11.10 8.32
C HIS A 62 4.77 -10.44 7.36
N THR A 63 4.48 -9.15 7.54
CA THR A 63 3.60 -8.37 6.66
C THR A 63 4.31 -7.10 6.21
N LEU A 64 4.40 -6.90 4.90
CA LEU A 64 4.80 -5.64 4.29
C LEU A 64 3.55 -4.88 3.87
N ARG A 65 3.33 -3.68 4.42
CA ARG A 65 2.25 -2.79 4.00
C ARG A 65 2.81 -1.59 3.25
N LEU A 66 2.53 -1.53 1.95
CA LEU A 66 2.90 -0.43 1.08
C LEU A 66 1.84 0.68 1.16
N THR A 67 2.31 1.90 1.32
CA THR A 67 1.48 3.09 1.50
C THR A 67 2.22 4.31 0.93
N GLY A 68 1.81 5.52 1.30
CA GLY A 68 2.42 6.77 0.88
C GLY A 68 1.44 7.91 1.11
N GLY A 69 1.52 8.94 0.31
CA GLY A 69 0.36 9.75 -0.03
C GLY A 69 -0.60 8.84 -0.81
N GLU A 70 -0.39 8.71 -2.12
CA GLU A 70 -1.07 7.67 -2.92
C GLU A 70 -0.02 6.76 -3.58
N PRO A 71 0.13 5.49 -3.15
CA PRO A 71 1.18 4.61 -3.66
C PRO A 71 1.05 4.28 -5.15
N LEU A 72 -0.15 4.35 -5.74
CA LEU A 72 -0.36 4.16 -7.18
C LEU A 72 0.25 5.28 -8.04
N LEU A 73 0.70 6.39 -7.45
CA LEU A 73 1.49 7.42 -8.12
C LEU A 73 2.99 7.08 -8.17
N SER A 74 3.45 6.13 -7.37
CA SER A 74 4.86 5.78 -7.31
C SER A 74 5.27 4.86 -8.45
N GLN A 75 6.25 5.29 -9.25
CA GLN A 75 6.85 4.46 -10.29
C GLN A 75 7.65 3.27 -9.73
N ARG A 76 7.96 3.30 -8.42
CA ARG A 76 8.70 2.23 -7.73
C ARG A 76 7.80 1.08 -7.27
N LEU A 77 6.47 1.26 -7.29
CA LEU A 77 5.54 0.27 -6.73
C LEU A 77 5.68 -1.11 -7.40
N LEU A 78 5.56 -1.18 -8.73
CA LEU A 78 5.65 -2.46 -9.45
C LEU A 78 7.06 -3.08 -9.37
N PRO A 79 8.17 -2.35 -9.64
CA PRO A 79 9.50 -2.91 -9.49
C PRO A 79 9.81 -3.44 -8.08
N LEU A 80 9.30 -2.75 -7.04
CA LEU A 80 9.45 -3.21 -5.67
C LEU A 80 8.67 -4.50 -5.40
N LEU A 81 7.41 -4.57 -5.82
CA LEU A 81 6.58 -5.76 -5.68
C LEU A 81 7.22 -6.98 -6.34
N GLU A 82 7.66 -6.85 -7.59
CA GLU A 82 8.34 -7.92 -8.33
C GLU A 82 9.62 -8.38 -7.64
N ALA A 83 10.42 -7.44 -7.13
CA ALA A 83 11.66 -7.77 -6.44
C ALA A 83 11.39 -8.49 -5.10
N VAL A 84 10.41 -8.04 -4.33
CA VAL A 84 10.00 -8.69 -3.07
C VAL A 84 9.41 -10.07 -3.36
N SER A 85 8.57 -10.20 -4.39
CA SER A 85 7.96 -11.47 -4.80
C SER A 85 9.02 -12.51 -5.20
N ARG A 86 10.02 -12.09 -5.99
CA ARG A 86 11.18 -12.95 -6.31
C ARG A 86 11.92 -13.41 -5.06
N GLY A 87 12.20 -12.49 -4.12
CA GLY A 87 12.86 -12.83 -2.86
C GLY A 87 12.06 -13.81 -2.00
N ARG A 88 10.71 -13.67 -1.96
CA ARG A 88 9.82 -14.64 -1.28
C ARG A 88 9.96 -16.06 -1.85
N SER A 89 10.27 -16.21 -3.12
CA SER A 89 10.43 -17.51 -3.80
C SER A 89 11.88 -18.00 -3.78
N THR A 90 12.86 -17.19 -3.35
CA THR A 90 14.28 -17.53 -3.39
C THR A 90 14.70 -18.26 -2.11
N PRO A 91 15.23 -19.50 -2.18
CA PRO A 91 15.75 -20.20 -1.02
C PRO A 91 16.84 -19.38 -0.31
N GLY A 92 16.74 -19.27 1.01
CA GLY A 92 17.71 -18.52 1.83
C GLY A 92 17.51 -17.00 1.90
N ASP A 93 16.64 -16.40 1.06
CA ASP A 93 16.35 -14.97 1.17
C ASP A 93 15.43 -14.71 2.39
N PRO A 94 15.76 -13.74 3.27
CA PRO A 94 14.93 -13.35 4.41
C PRO A 94 13.48 -12.99 4.03
N LEU A 95 13.24 -12.52 2.79
CA LEU A 95 11.91 -12.16 2.30
C LEU A 95 10.93 -13.35 2.29
N ARG A 96 11.39 -14.59 2.35
CA ARG A 96 10.53 -15.77 2.54
C ARG A 96 9.72 -15.72 3.83
N GLY A 97 10.16 -14.95 4.82
CA GLY A 97 9.41 -14.72 6.06
C GLY A 97 8.18 -13.84 5.88
N LEU A 98 8.07 -13.10 4.77
CA LEU A 98 6.91 -12.28 4.47
C LEU A 98 5.74 -13.16 3.99
N ARG A 99 4.70 -13.23 4.82
CA ARG A 99 3.46 -13.94 4.51
C ARG A 99 2.54 -13.11 3.61
N HIS A 100 2.49 -11.79 3.86
CA HIS A 100 1.57 -10.88 3.20
C HIS A 100 2.27 -9.63 2.70
N ILE A 101 1.94 -9.24 1.47
CA ILE A 101 2.25 -7.93 0.90
C ILE A 101 0.92 -7.23 0.66
N ALA A 102 0.67 -6.14 1.38
CA ALA A 102 -0.57 -5.38 1.33
C ALA A 102 -0.32 -3.96 0.78
N LEU A 103 -1.29 -3.43 0.06
CA LEU A 103 -1.34 -2.05 -0.42
C LEU A 103 -2.49 -1.31 0.25
N THR A 104 -2.26 -0.06 0.69
CA THR A 104 -3.33 0.84 1.11
C THR A 104 -3.41 2.00 0.12
N THR A 105 -4.56 2.21 -0.51
CA THR A 105 -4.79 3.19 -1.58
C THR A 105 -6.14 3.88 -1.41
N ASN A 106 -6.29 5.10 -1.96
CA ASN A 106 -7.60 5.75 -2.08
C ASN A 106 -8.46 5.15 -3.22
N GLY A 107 -7.92 4.25 -4.03
CA GLY A 107 -8.62 3.50 -5.06
C GLY A 107 -8.92 4.26 -6.37
N VAL A 108 -8.81 5.58 -6.40
CA VAL A 108 -9.18 6.43 -7.57
C VAL A 108 -8.39 6.05 -8.84
N LEU A 109 -7.14 5.64 -8.67
CA LEU A 109 -6.26 5.28 -9.78
C LEU A 109 -6.21 3.78 -10.06
N LEU A 110 -7.03 2.97 -9.38
CA LEU A 110 -7.04 1.53 -9.50
C LEU A 110 -7.93 1.07 -10.66
N THR A 111 -7.36 0.97 -11.84
CA THR A 111 -8.02 0.43 -13.05
C THR A 111 -7.93 -1.10 -13.09
N PRO A 112 -8.77 -1.81 -13.89
CA PRO A 112 -8.68 -3.26 -14.06
C PRO A 112 -7.28 -3.75 -14.46
N ASN A 113 -6.64 -3.07 -15.41
CA ASN A 113 -5.27 -3.40 -15.84
C ASN A 113 -4.26 -3.23 -14.70
N ARG A 114 -4.34 -2.12 -13.95
CA ARG A 114 -3.45 -1.91 -12.78
C ARG A 114 -3.66 -2.95 -11.70
N ALA A 115 -4.91 -3.28 -11.37
CA ALA A 115 -5.21 -4.30 -10.38
C ALA A 115 -4.63 -5.67 -10.79
N SER A 116 -4.78 -6.06 -12.07
CA SER A 116 -4.20 -7.30 -12.61
C SER A 116 -2.67 -7.30 -12.57
N LEU A 117 -2.02 -6.19 -12.94
CA LEU A 117 -0.56 -6.05 -12.86
C LEU A 117 -0.05 -6.16 -11.41
N LEU A 118 -0.73 -5.52 -10.45
CA LEU A 118 -0.37 -5.62 -9.04
C LEU A 118 -0.51 -7.05 -8.51
N ARG A 119 -1.58 -7.74 -8.90
CA ARG A 119 -1.78 -9.15 -8.53
C ARG A 119 -0.69 -10.03 -9.11
N ALA A 120 -0.38 -9.89 -10.39
CA ALA A 120 0.68 -10.63 -11.08
C ALA A 120 2.07 -10.35 -10.49
N ALA A 121 2.33 -9.13 -10.04
CA ALA A 121 3.56 -8.75 -9.37
C ALA A 121 3.70 -9.28 -7.93
N GLY A 122 2.70 -9.99 -7.41
CA GLY A 122 2.75 -10.66 -6.10
C GLY A 122 2.15 -9.87 -4.95
N LEU A 123 1.29 -8.88 -5.22
CA LEU A 123 0.49 -8.24 -4.20
C LEU A 123 -0.58 -9.21 -3.69
N ASP A 124 -0.65 -9.42 -2.38
CA ASP A 124 -1.60 -10.37 -1.77
C ASP A 124 -2.93 -9.70 -1.42
N ARG A 125 -2.90 -8.43 -0.94
CA ARG A 125 -4.07 -7.73 -0.40
C ARG A 125 -4.09 -6.25 -0.78
N ILE A 126 -5.30 -5.72 -1.08
CA ILE A 126 -5.55 -4.28 -1.26
C ILE A 126 -6.56 -3.81 -0.20
N THR A 127 -6.20 -2.73 0.49
CA THR A 127 -7.12 -1.96 1.34
C THR A 127 -7.47 -0.68 0.60
N ILE A 128 -8.74 -0.44 0.33
CA ILE A 128 -9.23 0.77 -0.35
C ILE A 128 -9.93 1.65 0.67
N SER A 129 -9.51 2.91 0.77
CA SER A 129 -10.07 3.89 1.69
C SER A 129 -11.23 4.63 1.03
N LEU A 130 -12.38 4.68 1.73
CA LEU A 130 -13.54 5.49 1.36
C LEU A 130 -14.12 6.11 2.64
N ASP A 131 -14.00 7.42 2.78
CA ASP A 131 -14.38 8.12 4.01
C ASP A 131 -15.89 8.38 4.10
N ALA A 132 -16.56 8.54 2.96
CA ALA A 132 -18.00 8.80 2.89
C ALA A 132 -18.60 8.38 1.56
N VAL A 133 -19.85 7.97 1.55
CA VAL A 133 -20.64 7.70 0.33
C VAL A 133 -21.50 8.89 -0.09
N ASP A 134 -21.82 9.81 0.82
CA ASP A 134 -22.47 11.08 0.50
C ASP A 134 -21.50 11.99 -0.24
N GLY A 135 -21.90 12.48 -1.41
CA GLY A 135 -21.02 13.26 -2.28
C GLY A 135 -20.55 14.57 -1.66
N SER A 136 -21.38 15.26 -0.88
CA SER A 136 -20.99 16.52 -0.26
C SER A 136 -19.98 16.30 0.88
N VAL A 137 -20.14 15.23 1.64
CA VAL A 137 -19.18 14.83 2.69
C VAL A 137 -17.90 14.34 2.07
N ALA A 138 -17.97 13.48 1.06
CA ALA A 138 -16.79 12.95 0.35
C ALA A 138 -15.94 14.09 -0.26
N ALA A 139 -16.58 15.07 -0.89
CA ALA A 139 -15.87 16.24 -1.45
C ALA A 139 -15.14 17.03 -0.37
N ARG A 140 -15.79 17.31 0.77
CA ARG A 140 -15.14 18.06 1.87
C ARG A 140 -13.97 17.30 2.47
N MET A 141 -14.15 16.00 2.71
CA MET A 141 -13.09 15.16 3.32
C MET A 141 -11.89 15.01 2.40
N ALA A 142 -12.12 14.83 1.10
CA ALA A 142 -11.06 14.68 0.10
C ALA A 142 -10.45 16.00 -0.40
N GLY A 143 -10.86 17.14 0.15
CA GLY A 143 -10.36 18.48 -0.26
C GLY A 143 -10.75 18.88 -1.69
N LEU A 144 -11.85 18.34 -2.24
CA LEU A 144 -12.24 18.58 -3.62
C LEU A 144 -13.00 19.90 -3.78
N ARG A 145 -12.62 20.65 -4.80
CA ARG A 145 -13.42 21.77 -5.31
C ARG A 145 -14.54 21.25 -6.21
N GLY A 146 -15.75 21.85 -6.13
CA GLY A 146 -16.89 21.45 -6.95
C GLY A 146 -18.01 20.71 -6.20
N GLY A 147 -17.97 20.71 -4.87
CA GLY A 147 -19.05 20.31 -3.99
C GLY A 147 -19.56 18.88 -4.23
N GLN A 148 -20.86 18.68 -4.07
CA GLN A 148 -21.51 17.36 -4.13
C GLN A 148 -21.17 16.59 -5.43
N ALA A 149 -21.25 17.22 -6.59
CA ALA A 149 -20.99 16.55 -7.86
C ALA A 149 -19.54 16.04 -7.99
N ALA A 150 -18.57 16.74 -7.40
CA ALA A 150 -17.18 16.28 -7.37
C ALA A 150 -17.02 15.07 -6.44
N GLY A 151 -17.66 15.10 -5.27
CA GLY A 151 -17.65 13.97 -4.35
C GLY A 151 -18.37 12.74 -4.89
N GLU A 152 -19.51 12.89 -5.56
CA GLU A 152 -20.18 11.77 -6.23
C GLU A 152 -19.30 11.12 -7.31
N ARG A 153 -18.53 11.92 -8.06
CA ARG A 153 -17.54 11.36 -9.01
C ARG A 153 -16.43 10.60 -8.30
N LEU A 154 -15.91 11.15 -7.19
CA LEU A 154 -14.92 10.46 -6.36
C LEU A 154 -15.43 9.11 -5.87
N VAL A 155 -16.63 9.09 -5.28
CA VAL A 155 -17.25 7.85 -4.78
C VAL A 155 -17.39 6.82 -5.90
N ARG A 156 -17.86 7.21 -7.09
CA ARG A 156 -17.93 6.31 -8.25
C ARG A 156 -16.55 5.76 -8.63
N GLN A 157 -15.53 6.61 -8.72
CA GLN A 157 -14.16 6.18 -9.04
C GLN A 157 -13.60 5.18 -8.01
N VAL A 158 -13.87 5.39 -6.71
CA VAL A 158 -13.45 4.45 -5.66
C VAL A 158 -14.18 3.11 -5.79
N ILE A 159 -15.50 3.13 -6.07
CA ILE A 159 -16.29 1.91 -6.31
C ILE A 159 -15.76 1.16 -7.54
N ASP A 160 -15.43 1.87 -8.64
CA ASP A 160 -14.83 1.27 -9.83
C ASP A 160 -13.46 0.63 -9.49
N GLY A 161 -12.69 1.27 -8.60
CA GLY A 161 -11.45 0.70 -8.05
C GLY A 161 -11.68 -0.58 -7.25
N VAL A 162 -12.73 -0.64 -6.43
CA VAL A 162 -13.11 -1.86 -5.68
C VAL A 162 -13.50 -2.98 -6.65
N MET A 163 -14.29 -2.66 -7.69
CA MET A 163 -14.66 -3.63 -8.72
C MET A 163 -13.45 -4.13 -9.51
N SER A 164 -12.50 -3.23 -9.82
CA SER A 164 -11.24 -3.56 -10.47
C SER A 164 -10.41 -4.54 -9.63
N ALA A 165 -10.31 -4.30 -8.32
CA ALA A 165 -9.63 -5.20 -7.40
C ALA A 165 -10.30 -6.58 -7.37
N LYS A 166 -11.63 -6.62 -7.26
CA LYS A 166 -12.41 -7.87 -7.25
C LYS A 166 -12.20 -8.68 -8.53
N LEU A 167 -12.26 -8.04 -9.70
CA LEU A 167 -12.03 -8.68 -11.00
C LEU A 167 -10.61 -9.23 -11.14
N ALA A 168 -9.61 -8.60 -10.52
CA ALA A 168 -8.23 -9.08 -10.49
C ALA A 168 -7.98 -10.22 -9.46
N GLY A 169 -9.02 -10.69 -8.76
CA GLY A 169 -8.94 -11.79 -7.81
C GLY A 169 -8.52 -11.40 -6.39
N PHE A 170 -8.60 -10.10 -6.04
CA PHE A 170 -8.54 -9.69 -4.65
C PHE A 170 -9.93 -9.88 -4.04
N VAL A 171 -10.10 -10.96 -3.28
CA VAL A 171 -11.35 -11.25 -2.57
C VAL A 171 -11.37 -10.58 -1.20
N ALA A 172 -12.56 -10.21 -0.72
CA ALA A 172 -12.69 -9.76 0.66
C ALA A 172 -12.36 -10.94 1.59
N GLU A 173 -11.49 -10.71 2.58
CA GLU A 173 -11.35 -11.67 3.68
C GLU A 173 -12.69 -11.71 4.42
N GLN A 174 -13.25 -12.90 4.56
CA GLN A 174 -14.34 -13.15 5.50
C GLN A 174 -13.68 -13.43 6.84
N ASP A 175 -13.90 -12.55 7.80
CA ASP A 175 -13.49 -12.74 9.19
C ASP A 175 -14.33 -13.84 9.85
#